data_e657d78ea57544acf5f0c249f69d6cdb
#
_entry.id   e657d78ea57544acf5f0c249f69d6cdb
#
_cell.length_a   1.000
_cell.length_b   1.000
_cell.length_c   1.000
_cell.angle_alpha   90.00
_cell.angle_beta   90.00
_cell.angle_gamma   90.00
#
_symmetry.space_group_name_H-M   'P 1'
#
loop_
_entity.id
_entity.type
_entity.pdbx_description
1 polymer ?
#
loop_
_entity_poly.entity_id
_entity_poly.type
_entity_poly.pdbx_seq_one_letter_code
_entity_poly.pdbx_strand_id
1 'polypeptide(L)'
;GALGTALVTDVQEHGGVITHTVSAAYINLRELQQELEVVNKNCASQEEVLKITEVRYNTGLVAKLDVAQAKSVLYSTKASIPQLEAGINQYITMLAVLLGMYPQDIRPVLEPVGTLPDYMEPIGVGMPVDLLMRRPDVRSAERSVNAQAALLGASKADWLPKVFLKGSFGYAARDLKDLTKSKSMMYEIAPSMSWTLFSGGQLVNATRLAKAQLDESINQFNQTVLTAVQETDNAMKSYRNSIKQIVALREVRNQGIETLKLSLELYKQGLSPFQNVLDAQRSLLSYENQLVQAQGNSLLQLITLYKALGGGWQE
;
A
#
# COMPACT_ATOMS: atom_id res chain seq x y z
N GLY A 1 15.52 19.32 17.88
CA GLY A 1 14.86 18.80 19.07
C GLY A 1 13.85 17.71 18.72
N ALA A 2 13.33 16.97 19.71
CA ALA A 2 12.46 15.80 19.54
C ALA A 2 11.22 16.05 18.62
N LEU A 3 10.62 17.23 18.67
CA LEU A 3 9.50 17.64 17.80
C LEU A 3 9.90 17.73 16.32
N GLY A 4 11.09 18.26 16.01
CA GLY A 4 11.56 18.32 14.62
C GLY A 4 11.83 16.93 14.03
N THR A 5 12.30 16.00 14.84
CA THR A 5 12.55 14.61 14.40
C THR A 5 11.24 13.82 14.22
N ALA A 6 10.22 14.08 15.07
CA ALA A 6 8.88 13.49 14.91
C ALA A 6 8.22 13.93 13.58
N LEU A 7 8.33 15.20 13.21
CA LEU A 7 7.84 15.71 11.93
C LEU A 7 8.55 15.06 10.72
N VAL A 8 9.86 14.84 10.80
CA VAL A 8 10.60 14.16 9.72
C VAL A 8 10.17 12.69 9.57
N THR A 9 9.95 11.98 10.68
CA THR A 9 9.45 10.58 10.63
C THR A 9 8.03 10.51 10.10
N ASP A 10 7.17 11.48 10.40
CA ASP A 10 5.81 11.57 9.86
C ASP A 10 5.82 11.78 8.33
N VAL A 11 6.69 12.66 7.82
CA VAL A 11 6.87 12.85 6.36
C VAL A 11 7.39 11.58 5.68
N GLN A 12 8.30 10.82 6.31
CA GLN A 12 8.79 9.54 5.80
C GLN A 12 7.69 8.48 5.77
N GLU A 13 6.83 8.42 6.77
CA GLU A 13 5.69 7.52 6.80
C GLU A 13 4.71 7.83 5.67
N HIS A 14 4.37 9.09 5.45
CA HIS A 14 3.49 9.51 4.34
C HIS A 14 4.11 9.24 2.97
N GLY A 15 5.41 9.45 2.80
CA GLY A 15 6.15 9.06 1.58
C GLY A 15 6.03 7.56 1.29
N GLY A 16 6.17 6.71 2.30
CA GLY A 16 5.99 5.25 2.20
C GLY A 16 4.59 4.84 1.76
N VAL A 17 3.55 5.49 2.28
CA VAL A 17 2.16 5.26 1.91
C VAL A 17 1.91 5.63 0.45
N ILE A 18 2.39 6.78 -0.01
CA ILE A 18 2.22 7.23 -1.41
C ILE A 18 2.87 6.25 -2.38
N THR A 19 4.11 5.82 -2.13
CA THR A 19 4.80 4.87 -3.01
C THR A 19 4.10 3.52 -3.05
N HIS A 20 3.62 3.02 -1.91
CA HIS A 20 2.82 1.81 -1.86
C HIS A 20 1.54 1.96 -2.70
N THR A 21 0.84 3.08 -2.60
CA THR A 21 -0.39 3.34 -3.35
C THR A 21 -0.15 3.43 -4.85
N VAL A 22 0.91 4.12 -5.28
CA VAL A 22 1.30 4.20 -6.70
C VAL A 22 1.67 2.81 -7.24
N SER A 23 2.48 2.05 -6.50
CA SER A 23 2.88 0.70 -6.91
C SER A 23 1.68 -0.24 -6.99
N ALA A 24 0.77 -0.20 -6.03
CA ALA A 24 -0.46 -1.00 -6.04
C ALA A 24 -1.37 -0.62 -7.22
N ALA A 25 -1.57 0.66 -7.48
CA ALA A 25 -2.36 1.14 -8.62
C ALA A 25 -1.74 0.69 -9.96
N TYR A 26 -0.41 0.72 -10.07
CA TYR A 26 0.30 0.25 -11.26
C TYR A 26 0.13 -1.27 -11.48
N ILE A 27 0.24 -2.08 -10.41
CA ILE A 27 0.03 -3.54 -10.51
C ILE A 27 -1.41 -3.84 -10.92
N ASN A 28 -2.40 -3.20 -10.31
CA ASN A 28 -3.80 -3.39 -10.67
C ASN A 28 -4.09 -2.97 -12.12
N LEU A 29 -3.45 -1.90 -12.62
CA LEU A 29 -3.53 -1.53 -14.03
C LEU A 29 -3.01 -2.67 -14.92
N ARG A 30 -1.81 -3.20 -14.63
CA ARG A 30 -1.21 -4.27 -15.43
C ARG A 30 -1.98 -5.58 -15.35
N GLU A 31 -2.58 -5.88 -14.19
CA GLU A 31 -3.49 -7.00 -14.00
C GLU A 31 -4.71 -6.91 -14.93
N LEU A 32 -5.41 -5.78 -14.92
CA LEU A 32 -6.57 -5.56 -15.82
C LEU A 32 -6.19 -5.59 -17.30
N GLN A 33 -5.02 -5.09 -17.68
CA GLN A 33 -4.53 -5.19 -19.07
C GLN A 33 -4.28 -6.63 -19.47
N GLN A 34 -3.71 -7.46 -18.58
CA GLN A 34 -3.54 -8.88 -18.84
C GLN A 34 -4.86 -9.65 -18.87
N GLU A 35 -5.80 -9.33 -17.99
CA GLU A 35 -7.16 -9.89 -18.04
C GLU A 35 -7.83 -9.57 -19.38
N LEU A 36 -7.71 -8.34 -19.86
CA LEU A 36 -8.23 -7.95 -21.17
C LEU A 36 -7.58 -8.74 -22.32
N GLU A 37 -6.27 -8.98 -22.24
CA GLU A 37 -5.57 -9.83 -23.22
C GLU A 37 -6.08 -11.28 -23.20
N VAL A 38 -6.28 -11.86 -21.99
CA VAL A 38 -6.87 -13.18 -21.80
C VAL A 38 -8.27 -13.25 -22.41
N VAL A 39 -9.11 -12.28 -22.11
CA VAL A 39 -10.48 -12.21 -22.64
C VAL A 39 -10.49 -12.11 -24.16
N ASN A 40 -9.63 -11.28 -24.76
CA ASN A 40 -9.51 -11.16 -26.22
C ASN A 40 -9.04 -12.46 -26.88
N LYS A 41 -8.07 -13.17 -26.30
CA LYS A 41 -7.63 -14.49 -26.79
C LYS A 41 -8.75 -15.53 -26.71
N ASN A 42 -9.52 -15.53 -25.61
CA ASN A 42 -10.65 -16.41 -25.47
C ASN A 42 -11.77 -16.08 -26.46
N CYS A 43 -12.06 -14.81 -26.72
CA CYS A 43 -13.01 -14.41 -27.77
C CYS A 43 -12.58 -14.94 -29.14
N ALA A 44 -11.31 -14.81 -29.50
CA ALA A 44 -10.80 -15.34 -30.78
C ALA A 44 -10.97 -16.87 -30.87
N SER A 45 -10.64 -17.61 -29.80
CA SER A 45 -10.84 -19.07 -29.73
C SER A 45 -12.33 -19.44 -29.82
N GLN A 46 -13.21 -18.70 -29.16
CA GLN A 46 -14.66 -18.91 -29.19
C GLN A 46 -15.26 -18.60 -30.56
N GLU A 47 -14.75 -17.59 -31.28
CA GLU A 47 -15.13 -17.30 -32.67
C GLU A 47 -14.75 -18.44 -33.62
N GLU A 48 -13.57 -19.04 -33.43
CA GLU A 48 -13.18 -20.21 -34.20
C GLU A 48 -14.11 -21.41 -33.97
N VAL A 49 -14.41 -21.68 -32.69
CA VAL A 49 -15.36 -22.76 -32.31
C VAL A 49 -16.76 -22.48 -32.89
N LEU A 50 -17.23 -21.23 -32.85
CA LEU A 50 -18.49 -20.85 -33.47
C LEU A 50 -18.51 -21.14 -34.97
N LYS A 51 -17.44 -20.78 -35.71
CA LYS A 51 -17.33 -21.08 -37.16
C LYS A 51 -17.41 -22.60 -37.43
N ILE A 52 -16.70 -23.40 -36.65
CA ILE A 52 -16.76 -24.87 -36.76
C ILE A 52 -18.18 -25.37 -36.54
N THR A 53 -18.86 -24.84 -35.52
CA THR A 53 -20.24 -25.26 -35.17
C THR A 53 -21.23 -24.83 -36.24
N GLU A 54 -21.10 -23.63 -36.84
CA GLU A 54 -21.93 -23.14 -37.92
C GLU A 54 -21.77 -24.03 -39.19
N VAL A 55 -20.51 -24.41 -39.54
CA VAL A 55 -20.28 -25.33 -40.68
C VAL A 55 -20.95 -26.69 -40.40
N ARG A 56 -20.83 -27.27 -39.23
CA ARG A 56 -21.44 -28.53 -38.89
C ARG A 56 -23.00 -28.45 -38.88
N TYR A 57 -23.56 -27.34 -38.48
CA TYR A 57 -25.00 -27.10 -38.56
C TYR A 57 -25.47 -27.02 -40.03
N ASN A 58 -24.77 -26.27 -40.87
CA ASN A 58 -25.11 -26.14 -42.30
C ASN A 58 -24.99 -27.46 -43.06
N THR A 59 -24.15 -28.39 -42.60
CA THR A 59 -24.02 -29.75 -43.12
C THR A 59 -24.99 -30.75 -42.47
N GLY A 60 -25.84 -30.31 -41.57
CA GLY A 60 -26.85 -31.18 -40.91
C GLY A 60 -26.31 -32.10 -39.82
N LEU A 61 -25.04 -31.91 -39.40
CA LEU A 61 -24.40 -32.76 -38.41
C LEU A 61 -24.72 -32.41 -36.94
N VAL A 62 -25.19 -31.18 -36.71
CA VAL A 62 -25.51 -30.70 -35.33
C VAL A 62 -26.79 -29.85 -35.36
N ALA A 63 -27.38 -29.65 -34.17
CA ALA A 63 -28.60 -28.85 -34.00
C ALA A 63 -28.29 -27.34 -34.00
N LYS A 64 -29.28 -26.52 -34.31
CA LYS A 64 -29.22 -25.06 -34.17
C LYS A 64 -28.96 -24.62 -32.73
N LEU A 65 -29.25 -25.47 -31.75
CA LEU A 65 -28.96 -25.27 -30.34
C LEU A 65 -27.48 -25.05 -30.10
N ASP A 66 -26.62 -25.87 -30.71
CA ASP A 66 -25.15 -25.76 -30.53
C ASP A 66 -24.62 -24.39 -31.01
N VAL A 67 -25.14 -23.91 -32.15
CA VAL A 67 -24.80 -22.58 -32.68
C VAL A 67 -25.24 -21.46 -31.74
N ALA A 68 -26.48 -21.56 -31.19
CA ALA A 68 -27.03 -20.59 -30.26
C ALA A 68 -26.21 -20.54 -28.96
N GLN A 69 -25.79 -21.70 -28.45
CA GLN A 69 -24.94 -21.84 -27.25
C GLN A 69 -23.55 -21.26 -27.49
N ALA A 70 -22.92 -21.55 -28.64
CA ALA A 70 -21.62 -20.98 -29.01
C ALA A 70 -21.69 -19.44 -29.08
N LYS A 71 -22.73 -18.88 -29.70
CA LYS A 71 -22.97 -17.42 -29.72
C LYS A 71 -23.14 -16.85 -28.33
N SER A 72 -23.91 -17.51 -27.49
CA SER A 72 -24.14 -17.06 -26.11
C SER A 72 -22.85 -16.96 -25.29
N VAL A 73 -21.96 -17.95 -25.38
CA VAL A 73 -20.66 -17.93 -24.69
C VAL A 73 -19.78 -16.80 -25.22
N LEU A 74 -19.66 -16.67 -26.56
CA LEU A 74 -18.86 -15.61 -27.17
C LEU A 74 -19.33 -14.21 -26.76
N TYR A 75 -20.65 -13.93 -26.88
CA TYR A 75 -21.15 -12.60 -26.51
C TYR A 75 -21.11 -12.33 -25.00
N SER A 76 -21.25 -13.36 -24.16
CA SER A 76 -21.02 -13.25 -22.73
C SER A 76 -19.58 -12.84 -22.40
N THR A 77 -18.60 -13.45 -23.09
CA THR A 77 -17.19 -13.07 -22.94
C THR A 77 -16.92 -11.65 -23.46
N LYS A 78 -17.47 -11.30 -24.63
CA LYS A 78 -17.34 -9.93 -25.19
C LYS A 78 -17.97 -8.86 -24.28
N ALA A 79 -19.01 -9.18 -23.55
CA ALA A 79 -19.68 -8.24 -22.63
C ALA A 79 -18.82 -7.83 -21.43
N SER A 80 -17.75 -8.59 -21.10
CA SER A 80 -16.80 -8.22 -20.04
C SER A 80 -15.77 -7.17 -20.47
N ILE A 81 -15.51 -7.03 -21.77
CA ILE A 81 -14.48 -6.13 -22.32
C ILE A 81 -14.69 -4.67 -21.90
N PRO A 82 -15.87 -4.05 -22.06
CA PRO A 82 -16.07 -2.64 -21.69
C PRO A 82 -15.81 -2.36 -20.22
N GLN A 83 -16.09 -3.33 -19.34
CA GLN A 83 -15.83 -3.18 -17.91
C GLN A 83 -14.32 -3.18 -17.61
N LEU A 84 -13.55 -4.04 -18.26
CA LEU A 84 -12.08 -4.07 -18.14
C LEU A 84 -11.46 -2.78 -18.68
N GLU A 85 -11.90 -2.30 -19.84
CA GLU A 85 -11.44 -1.03 -20.43
C GLU A 85 -11.76 0.17 -19.51
N ALA A 86 -12.93 0.20 -18.90
CA ALA A 86 -13.29 1.23 -17.92
C ALA A 86 -12.37 1.18 -16.68
N GLY A 87 -12.09 -0.01 -16.16
CA GLY A 87 -11.16 -0.21 -15.05
C GLY A 87 -9.73 0.24 -15.38
N ILE A 88 -9.22 -0.12 -16.56
CA ILE A 88 -7.91 0.33 -17.08
C ILE A 88 -7.84 1.86 -17.11
N ASN A 89 -8.87 2.50 -17.69
CA ASN A 89 -8.92 3.96 -17.74
C ASN A 89 -8.97 4.60 -16.35
N GLN A 90 -9.68 3.98 -15.40
CA GLN A 90 -9.73 4.46 -14.01
C GLN A 90 -8.35 4.43 -13.35
N TYR A 91 -7.60 3.33 -13.50
CA TYR A 91 -6.25 3.25 -12.92
C TYR A 91 -5.25 4.17 -13.61
N ILE A 92 -5.32 4.38 -14.93
CA ILE A 92 -4.50 5.38 -15.63
C ILE A 92 -4.77 6.79 -15.06
N THR A 93 -6.04 7.14 -14.88
CA THR A 93 -6.42 8.43 -14.31
C THR A 93 -5.98 8.57 -12.85
N MET A 94 -6.12 7.52 -12.05
CA MET A 94 -5.67 7.49 -10.66
C MET A 94 -4.14 7.70 -10.57
N LEU A 95 -3.38 7.00 -11.40
CA LEU A 95 -1.92 7.15 -11.46
C LEU A 95 -1.51 8.55 -11.90
N ALA A 96 -2.21 9.15 -12.87
CA ALA A 96 -1.97 10.53 -13.28
C ALA A 96 -2.12 11.49 -12.09
N VAL A 97 -3.21 11.38 -11.34
CA VAL A 97 -3.46 12.22 -10.14
C VAL A 97 -2.39 12.01 -9.08
N LEU A 98 -2.02 10.75 -8.79
CA LEU A 98 -0.98 10.44 -7.79
C LEU A 98 0.40 10.99 -8.17
N LEU A 99 0.68 11.13 -9.48
CA LEU A 99 1.93 11.68 -10.01
C LEU A 99 1.86 13.20 -10.27
N GLY A 100 0.72 13.84 -10.02
CA GLY A 100 0.52 15.27 -10.30
C GLY A 100 0.52 15.62 -11.79
N MET A 101 0.16 14.66 -12.67
CA MET A 101 0.16 14.78 -14.13
C MET A 101 -1.27 14.81 -14.68
N TYR A 102 -1.43 15.33 -15.89
CA TYR A 102 -2.71 15.18 -16.59
C TYR A 102 -2.81 13.78 -17.22
N PRO A 103 -4.02 13.17 -17.25
CA PRO A 103 -4.21 11.82 -17.81
C PRO A 103 -3.72 11.66 -19.24
N GLN A 104 -3.83 12.69 -20.08
CA GLN A 104 -3.34 12.66 -21.47
C GLN A 104 -1.83 12.54 -21.57
N ASP A 105 -1.06 13.03 -20.60
CA ASP A 105 0.40 13.06 -20.64
C ASP A 105 0.99 11.69 -20.27
N ILE A 106 0.34 10.95 -19.36
CA ILE A 106 0.80 9.64 -18.91
C ILE A 106 0.22 8.48 -19.74
N ARG A 107 -0.91 8.69 -20.41
CA ARG A 107 -1.60 7.67 -21.21
C ARG A 107 -0.69 6.99 -22.23
N PRO A 108 0.14 7.68 -23.03
CA PRO A 108 1.01 7.02 -24.01
C PRO A 108 2.02 6.04 -23.39
N VAL A 109 2.36 6.22 -22.11
CA VAL A 109 3.31 5.38 -21.37
C VAL A 109 2.60 4.16 -20.75
N LEU A 110 1.37 4.34 -20.27
CA LEU A 110 0.63 3.32 -19.51
C LEU A 110 -0.34 2.49 -20.37
N GLU A 111 -0.85 3.03 -21.46
CA GLU A 111 -1.80 2.36 -22.36
C GLU A 111 -1.23 1.12 -23.06
N PRO A 112 0.05 1.09 -23.49
CA PRO A 112 0.63 -0.14 -24.01
C PRO A 112 0.56 -1.27 -22.98
N VAL A 113 0.11 -2.44 -23.41
CA VAL A 113 0.00 -3.62 -22.54
C VAL A 113 1.38 -3.98 -22.01
N GLY A 114 1.52 -3.90 -20.68
CA GLY A 114 2.72 -4.35 -20.00
C GLY A 114 2.45 -5.67 -19.30
N THR A 115 3.47 -6.52 -19.27
CA THR A 115 3.39 -7.79 -18.53
C THR A 115 3.61 -7.56 -17.03
N LEU A 116 2.86 -8.28 -16.18
CA LEU A 116 3.18 -8.39 -14.78
C LEU A 116 4.57 -9.04 -14.62
N PRO A 117 5.43 -8.50 -13.75
CA PRO A 117 6.71 -9.16 -13.45
C PRO A 117 6.47 -10.55 -12.88
N ASP A 118 7.14 -11.56 -13.43
CA ASP A 118 7.09 -12.93 -12.90
C ASP A 118 8.13 -13.08 -11.79
N TYR A 119 7.84 -12.45 -10.63
CA TYR A 119 8.71 -12.52 -9.47
C TYR A 119 8.20 -13.62 -8.53
N MET A 120 8.96 -14.71 -8.40
CA MET A 120 8.62 -15.88 -7.58
C MET A 120 9.74 -16.28 -6.62
N GLU A 121 10.67 -15.38 -6.33
CA GLU A 121 11.76 -15.70 -5.42
C GLU A 121 11.24 -15.84 -3.98
N PRO A 122 11.57 -16.96 -3.29
CA PRO A 122 11.25 -17.11 -1.89
C PRO A 122 12.09 -16.13 -1.07
N ILE A 123 11.41 -15.26 -0.32
CA ILE A 123 12.10 -14.39 0.64
C ILE A 123 12.64 -15.25 1.78
N GLY A 124 13.94 -15.10 2.09
CA GLY A 124 14.64 -15.86 3.10
C GLY A 124 13.94 -15.82 4.46
N VAL A 125 14.00 -16.95 5.17
CA VAL A 125 13.36 -17.13 6.49
C VAL A 125 14.20 -16.39 7.52
N GLY A 126 13.65 -15.33 8.09
CA GLY A 126 14.23 -14.60 9.23
C GLY A 126 13.69 -13.18 9.26
N MET A 127 13.18 -12.77 10.41
CA MET A 127 12.81 -11.38 10.67
C MET A 127 13.95 -10.75 11.47
N PRO A 128 14.90 -10.04 10.83
CA PRO A 128 15.90 -9.32 11.57
C PRO A 128 15.22 -8.22 12.38
N VAL A 129 15.36 -8.26 13.71
CA VAL A 129 14.80 -7.23 14.62
C VAL A 129 15.27 -5.84 14.19
N ASP A 130 16.48 -5.73 13.65
CA ASP A 130 17.04 -4.48 13.13
C ASP A 130 16.19 -3.84 12.00
N LEU A 131 15.48 -4.63 11.20
CA LEU A 131 14.61 -4.08 10.17
C LEU A 131 13.34 -3.47 10.75
N LEU A 132 12.78 -4.08 11.80
CA LEU A 132 11.60 -3.52 12.48
C LEU A 132 11.91 -2.16 13.12
N MET A 133 13.12 -1.99 13.67
CA MET A 133 13.55 -0.71 14.26
C MET A 133 13.79 0.40 13.22
N ARG A 134 13.85 0.06 11.92
CA ARG A 134 13.92 1.06 10.84
C ARG A 134 12.56 1.63 10.46
N ARG A 135 11.47 0.99 10.87
CA ARG A 135 10.11 1.45 10.57
C ARG A 135 9.87 2.86 11.13
N PRO A 136 9.30 3.78 10.33
CA PRO A 136 9.04 5.15 10.78
C PRO A 136 8.11 5.22 11.98
N ASP A 137 7.05 4.38 12.02
CA ASP A 137 6.08 4.31 13.11
C ASP A 137 6.72 3.85 14.43
N VAL A 138 7.60 2.84 14.39
CA VAL A 138 8.36 2.37 15.57
C VAL A 138 9.31 3.46 16.07
N ARG A 139 10.02 4.11 15.16
CA ARG A 139 10.93 5.24 15.50
C ARG A 139 10.16 6.44 16.06
N SER A 140 8.99 6.75 15.52
CA SER A 140 8.12 7.81 16.04
C SER A 140 7.67 7.52 17.46
N ALA A 141 7.22 6.28 17.72
CA ALA A 141 6.81 5.85 19.06
C ALA A 141 7.98 5.89 20.06
N GLU A 142 9.20 5.46 19.67
CA GLU A 142 10.40 5.58 20.49
C GLU A 142 10.73 7.04 20.84
N ARG A 143 10.63 7.94 19.85
CA ARG A 143 10.85 9.39 20.08
C ARG A 143 9.79 10.00 20.99
N SER A 144 8.56 9.51 20.94
CA SER A 144 7.50 9.91 21.87
C SER A 144 7.84 9.53 23.31
N VAL A 145 8.34 8.31 23.55
CA VAL A 145 8.83 7.88 24.87
C VAL A 145 9.94 8.80 25.38
N ASN A 146 10.92 9.12 24.53
CA ASN A 146 12.02 10.02 24.89
C ASN A 146 11.52 11.43 25.22
N ALA A 147 10.50 11.93 24.52
CA ALA A 147 9.89 13.23 24.78
C ALA A 147 9.16 13.23 26.16
N GLN A 148 8.39 12.19 26.46
CA GLN A 148 7.70 12.05 27.75
C GLN A 148 8.69 11.86 28.91
N ALA A 149 9.78 11.15 28.71
CA ALA A 149 10.85 11.03 29.70
C ALA A 149 11.49 12.40 30.01
N ALA A 150 11.71 13.23 28.99
CA ALA A 150 12.20 14.60 29.18
C ALA A 150 11.21 15.49 29.92
N LEU A 151 9.89 15.38 29.65
CA LEU A 151 8.84 16.10 30.35
C LEU A 151 8.73 15.68 31.83
N LEU A 152 8.90 14.38 32.14
CA LEU A 152 8.99 13.93 33.51
C LEU A 152 10.24 14.52 34.19
N GLY A 153 11.39 14.60 33.49
CA GLY A 153 12.58 15.28 33.97
C GLY A 153 12.33 16.76 34.31
N ALA A 154 11.65 17.47 33.41
CA ALA A 154 11.25 18.86 33.62
C ALA A 154 10.32 19.03 34.83
N SER A 155 9.31 18.16 34.97
CA SER A 155 8.39 18.17 36.13
C SER A 155 9.13 17.90 37.45
N LYS A 156 10.16 17.05 37.47
CA LYS A 156 11.05 16.85 38.63
C LYS A 156 11.91 18.08 38.90
N ALA A 157 12.39 18.76 37.88
CA ALA A 157 13.17 19.98 38.04
C ALA A 157 12.36 21.16 38.64
N ASP A 158 11.04 21.15 38.53
CA ASP A 158 10.15 22.14 39.17
C ASP A 158 10.18 22.10 40.72
N TRP A 159 10.70 21.03 41.31
CA TRP A 159 10.97 20.91 42.75
C TRP A 159 12.21 21.69 43.22
N LEU A 160 13.09 22.07 42.28
CA LEU A 160 14.33 22.77 42.57
C LEU A 160 14.14 24.30 42.52
N PRO A 161 14.99 25.07 43.20
CA PRO A 161 15.02 26.53 43.06
C PRO A 161 15.32 26.92 41.60
N LYS A 162 14.53 27.83 41.05
CA LYS A 162 14.74 28.39 39.72
C LYS A 162 15.52 29.71 39.83
N VAL A 163 16.63 29.81 39.14
CA VAL A 163 17.46 31.02 39.07
C VAL A 163 17.23 31.70 37.72
N PHE A 164 16.91 32.96 37.76
CA PHE A 164 16.67 33.80 36.58
C PHE A 164 17.65 34.96 36.57
N LEU A 165 18.17 35.29 35.43
CA LEU A 165 18.87 36.52 35.17
C LEU A 165 18.02 37.37 34.21
N LYS A 166 17.48 38.46 34.70
CA LYS A 166 16.73 39.42 33.91
C LYS A 166 17.66 40.56 33.54
N GLY A 167 17.65 40.95 32.26
CA GLY A 167 18.39 42.09 31.78
C GLY A 167 17.49 42.95 30.89
N SER A 168 17.52 44.24 31.09
CA SER A 168 16.89 45.20 30.18
C SER A 168 17.91 46.27 29.76
N PHE A 169 17.83 46.66 28.53
CA PHE A 169 18.59 47.76 27.95
C PHE A 169 17.68 48.63 27.14
N GLY A 170 17.74 49.96 27.35
CA GLY A 170 16.89 50.88 26.65
C GLY A 170 17.28 52.32 26.86
N TYR A 171 16.56 53.22 26.28
CA TYR A 171 16.68 54.67 26.47
C TYR A 171 15.35 55.16 27.01
N ALA A 172 15.40 55.98 28.08
CA ALA A 172 14.25 56.69 28.65
C ALA A 172 14.56 58.17 28.77
N ALA A 173 13.76 59.00 28.15
CA ALA A 173 13.87 60.46 28.21
C ALA A 173 12.48 61.10 28.38
N ARG A 174 12.43 62.24 29.03
CA ARG A 174 11.19 63.03 29.20
C ARG A 174 10.78 63.73 27.94
N ASP A 175 11.77 64.17 27.14
CA ASP A 175 11.60 64.82 25.84
C ASP A 175 12.25 64.00 24.73
N LEU A 176 11.65 63.94 23.56
CA LEU A 176 12.15 63.23 22.37
C LEU A 176 13.57 63.67 21.97
N LYS A 177 13.92 64.94 22.20
CA LYS A 177 15.24 65.52 21.90
C LYS A 177 16.37 64.92 22.76
N ASP A 178 16.02 64.32 23.91
CA ASP A 178 16.98 63.79 24.87
C ASP A 178 17.10 62.27 24.79
N LEU A 179 16.31 61.61 23.93
CA LEU A 179 16.24 60.15 23.85
C LEU A 179 17.59 59.51 23.43
N THR A 180 18.36 60.21 22.60
CA THR A 180 19.65 59.72 22.09
C THR A 180 20.86 60.19 22.91
N LYS A 181 20.61 60.93 24.01
CA LYS A 181 21.71 61.39 24.88
C LYS A 181 22.18 60.28 25.79
N SER A 182 23.46 60.22 26.07
CA SER A 182 24.11 59.25 26.96
C SER A 182 23.47 59.18 28.34
N LYS A 183 22.85 60.27 28.80
CA LYS A 183 22.12 60.36 30.08
C LYS A 183 20.78 59.61 30.10
N SER A 184 20.25 59.27 28.94
CA SER A 184 18.99 58.58 28.77
C SER A 184 19.13 57.07 28.65
N MET A 185 20.35 56.55 28.64
CA MET A 185 20.65 55.14 28.60
C MET A 185 20.35 54.52 29.96
N MET A 186 19.50 53.49 29.95
CA MET A 186 19.17 52.67 31.12
C MET A 186 19.56 51.24 30.85
N TYR A 187 20.21 50.66 31.80
CA TYR A 187 20.45 49.21 31.82
C TYR A 187 20.13 48.68 33.21
N GLU A 188 19.57 47.49 33.24
CA GLU A 188 19.25 46.78 34.46
C GLU A 188 19.70 45.32 34.30
N ILE A 189 20.38 44.81 35.29
CA ILE A 189 20.73 43.37 35.42
C ILE A 189 20.26 42.95 36.81
N ALA A 190 19.22 42.09 36.85
CA ALA A 190 18.59 41.64 38.08
C ALA A 190 18.65 40.10 38.19
N PRO A 191 19.59 39.54 38.92
CA PRO A 191 19.51 38.11 39.31
C PRO A 191 18.35 37.93 40.29
N SER A 192 17.52 36.89 40.07
CA SER A 192 16.43 36.53 40.93
C SER A 192 16.35 35.01 41.10
N MET A 193 15.91 34.54 42.26
CA MET A 193 15.66 33.14 42.55
C MET A 193 14.22 32.96 43.04
N SER A 194 13.57 31.97 42.53
CA SER A 194 12.21 31.57 42.92
C SER A 194 12.20 30.09 43.30
N TRP A 195 11.64 29.78 44.43
CA TRP A 195 11.49 28.40 44.92
C TRP A 195 10.09 28.20 45.52
N THR A 196 9.38 27.20 44.99
CA THR A 196 8.04 26.87 45.50
C THR A 196 8.17 25.83 46.59
N LEU A 197 8.15 26.27 47.88
CA LEU A 197 8.29 25.38 49.03
C LEU A 197 6.98 24.63 49.37
N PHE A 198 5.83 25.22 49.05
CA PHE A 198 4.53 24.62 49.26
C PHE A 198 3.57 24.98 48.12
N SER A 199 2.95 23.96 47.51
CA SER A 199 2.04 24.12 46.38
C SER A 199 0.70 23.42 46.53
N GLY A 200 0.31 23.05 47.80
CA GLY A 200 -0.95 22.35 48.03
C GLY A 200 -1.09 21.01 47.29
N GLY A 201 0.02 20.32 47.03
CA GLY A 201 0.04 19.05 46.29
C GLY A 201 0.13 19.19 44.77
N GLN A 202 0.16 20.40 44.20
CA GLN A 202 0.22 20.62 42.75
C GLN A 202 1.47 19.98 42.10
N LEU A 203 2.66 20.18 42.69
CA LEU A 203 3.92 19.60 42.17
C LEU A 203 3.91 18.06 42.24
N VAL A 204 3.33 17.48 43.31
CA VAL A 204 3.20 16.02 43.48
C VAL A 204 2.32 15.46 42.35
N ASN A 205 1.16 16.07 42.13
CA ASN A 205 0.19 15.60 41.13
C ASN A 205 0.72 15.84 39.70
N ALA A 206 1.44 16.95 39.44
CA ALA A 206 2.10 17.19 38.15
C ALA A 206 3.15 16.11 37.82
N THR A 207 3.98 15.75 38.82
CA THR A 207 4.99 14.69 38.63
C THR A 207 4.34 13.31 38.48
N ARG A 208 3.25 13.01 39.21
CA ARG A 208 2.49 11.76 39.00
C ARG A 208 1.86 11.69 37.64
N LEU A 209 1.27 12.80 37.16
CA LEU A 209 0.70 12.88 35.82
C LEU A 209 1.78 12.64 34.75
N ALA A 210 2.92 13.35 34.84
CA ALA A 210 4.03 13.17 33.87
C ALA A 210 4.58 11.74 33.86
N LYS A 211 4.61 11.07 35.05
CA LYS A 211 4.99 9.65 35.14
C LYS A 211 3.97 8.75 34.45
N ALA A 212 2.67 8.95 34.69
CA ALA A 212 1.61 8.16 34.04
C ALA A 212 1.63 8.32 32.52
N GLN A 213 1.89 9.53 32.01
CA GLN A 213 2.05 9.79 30.57
C GLN A 213 3.28 9.10 29.98
N LEU A 214 4.37 9.02 30.74
CA LEU A 214 5.53 8.22 30.32
C LEU A 214 5.19 6.72 30.26
N ASP A 215 4.54 6.18 31.28
CA ASP A 215 4.12 4.77 31.33
C ASP A 215 3.15 4.45 30.18
N GLU A 216 2.24 5.36 29.86
CA GLU A 216 1.34 5.27 28.67
C GLU A 216 2.13 5.22 27.36
N SER A 217 3.10 6.12 27.18
CA SER A 217 3.92 6.16 25.96
C SER A 217 4.79 4.91 25.78
N ILE A 218 5.28 4.32 26.87
CA ILE A 218 6.00 3.05 26.84
C ILE A 218 5.08 1.91 26.40
N ASN A 219 3.86 1.85 26.92
CA ASN A 219 2.89 0.84 26.50
C ASN A 219 2.49 1.01 25.03
N GLN A 220 2.33 2.24 24.56
CA GLN A 220 2.06 2.53 23.14
C GLN A 220 3.22 2.11 22.25
N PHE A 221 4.47 2.35 22.65
CA PHE A 221 5.65 1.86 21.93
C PHE A 221 5.66 0.33 21.84
N ASN A 222 5.44 -0.37 22.95
CA ASN A 222 5.38 -1.83 22.97
C ASN A 222 4.27 -2.36 22.06
N GLN A 223 3.09 -1.73 22.06
CA GLN A 223 1.99 -2.08 21.17
C GLN A 223 2.37 -1.89 19.70
N THR A 224 3.04 -0.78 19.36
CA THR A 224 3.49 -0.50 17.99
C THR A 224 4.49 -1.56 17.52
N VAL A 225 5.44 -1.97 18.37
CA VAL A 225 6.39 -3.04 18.04
C VAL A 225 5.68 -4.38 17.82
N LEU A 226 4.73 -4.75 18.69
CA LEU A 226 3.97 -5.99 18.53
C LEU A 226 3.15 -5.99 17.23
N THR A 227 2.54 -4.87 16.89
CA THR A 227 1.80 -4.70 15.63
C THR A 227 2.74 -4.83 14.42
N ALA A 228 3.92 -4.22 14.47
CA ALA A 228 4.93 -4.33 13.43
C ALA A 228 5.39 -5.78 13.19
N VAL A 229 5.61 -6.54 14.27
CA VAL A 229 5.93 -7.99 14.21
C VAL A 229 4.78 -8.76 13.54
N GLN A 230 3.56 -8.53 13.99
CA GLN A 230 2.37 -9.19 13.44
C GLN A 230 2.19 -8.90 11.93
N GLU A 231 2.30 -7.65 11.54
CA GLU A 231 2.17 -7.23 10.12
C GLU A 231 3.22 -7.91 9.25
N THR A 232 4.47 -7.93 9.71
CA THR A 232 5.58 -8.53 8.96
C THR A 232 5.42 -10.06 8.83
N ASP A 233 5.07 -10.75 9.92
CA ASP A 233 4.84 -12.21 9.89
C ASP A 233 3.67 -12.57 8.97
N ASN A 234 2.57 -11.82 9.05
CA ASN A 234 1.42 -12.00 8.18
C ASN A 234 1.76 -11.75 6.71
N ALA A 235 2.49 -10.66 6.40
CA ALA A 235 2.89 -10.33 5.04
C ALA A 235 3.82 -11.39 4.44
N MET A 236 4.79 -11.90 5.22
CA MET A 236 5.68 -13.00 4.80
C MET A 236 4.91 -14.28 4.49
N LYS A 237 3.97 -14.68 5.36
CA LYS A 237 3.15 -15.88 5.16
C LYS A 237 2.21 -15.72 3.96
N SER A 238 1.59 -14.56 3.81
CA SER A 238 0.70 -14.25 2.69
C SER A 238 1.44 -14.31 1.36
N TYR A 239 2.60 -13.69 1.26
CA TYR A 239 3.43 -13.75 0.06
C TYR A 239 3.85 -15.19 -0.28
N ARG A 240 4.35 -15.95 0.69
CA ARG A 240 4.72 -17.36 0.47
C ARG A 240 3.56 -18.22 0.00
N ASN A 241 2.37 -18.00 0.55
CA ASN A 241 1.17 -18.74 0.14
C ASN A 241 0.68 -18.34 -1.24
N SER A 242 0.81 -17.06 -1.63
CA SER A 242 0.46 -16.59 -2.98
C SER A 242 1.33 -17.25 -4.06
N ILE A 243 2.63 -17.45 -3.81
CA ILE A 243 3.52 -18.19 -4.73
C ILE A 243 3.04 -19.63 -4.91
N LYS A 244 2.68 -20.33 -3.81
CA LYS A 244 2.15 -21.69 -3.90
C LYS A 244 0.85 -21.76 -4.70
N GLN A 245 -0.01 -20.76 -4.54
CA GLN A 245 -1.26 -20.65 -5.28
C GLN A 245 -1.00 -20.47 -6.78
N ILE A 246 -0.06 -19.62 -7.17
CA ILE A 246 0.32 -19.40 -8.58
C ILE A 246 0.80 -20.72 -9.22
N VAL A 247 1.65 -21.49 -8.52
CA VAL A 247 2.15 -22.78 -9.02
C VAL A 247 0.99 -23.72 -9.29
N ALA A 248 0.03 -23.85 -8.35
CA ALA A 248 -1.14 -24.70 -8.53
C ALA A 248 -2.05 -24.21 -9.68
N LEU A 249 -2.30 -22.91 -9.78
CA LEU A 249 -3.14 -22.32 -10.83
C LEU A 249 -2.51 -22.43 -12.24
N ARG A 250 -1.19 -22.39 -12.35
CA ARG A 250 -0.48 -22.68 -13.61
C ARG A 250 -0.79 -24.09 -14.11
N GLU A 251 -0.77 -25.07 -13.22
CA GLU A 251 -1.10 -26.44 -13.57
C GLU A 251 -2.58 -26.56 -13.95
N VAL A 252 -3.50 -25.97 -13.17
CA VAL A 252 -4.93 -25.94 -13.50
C VAL A 252 -5.19 -25.34 -14.88
N ARG A 253 -4.52 -24.23 -15.23
CA ARG A 253 -4.62 -23.62 -16.55
C ARG A 253 -4.10 -24.55 -17.66
N ASN A 254 -2.96 -25.20 -17.44
CA ASN A 254 -2.37 -26.12 -18.42
C ASN A 254 -3.30 -27.30 -18.69
N GLN A 255 -3.89 -27.90 -17.64
CA GLN A 255 -4.89 -28.95 -17.79
C GLN A 255 -6.18 -28.45 -18.45
N GLY A 256 -6.57 -27.20 -18.19
CA GLY A 256 -7.70 -26.55 -18.87
C GLY A 256 -7.49 -26.39 -20.38
N ILE A 257 -6.30 -25.99 -20.82
CA ILE A 257 -5.93 -25.91 -22.25
C ILE A 257 -6.03 -27.29 -22.90
N GLU A 258 -5.48 -28.33 -22.27
CA GLU A 258 -5.53 -29.68 -22.79
C GLU A 258 -6.97 -30.21 -22.84
N THR A 259 -7.77 -29.93 -21.81
CA THR A 259 -9.20 -30.31 -21.76
C THR A 259 -9.98 -29.66 -22.89
N LEU A 260 -9.78 -28.38 -23.16
CA LEU A 260 -10.46 -27.68 -24.27
C LEU A 260 -10.05 -28.31 -25.63
N LYS A 261 -8.76 -28.55 -25.83
CA LYS A 261 -8.23 -29.15 -27.05
C LYS A 261 -8.87 -30.53 -27.32
N LEU A 262 -8.83 -31.42 -26.32
CA LEU A 262 -9.38 -32.77 -26.42
C LEU A 262 -10.91 -32.74 -26.61
N SER A 263 -11.63 -31.90 -25.87
CA SER A 263 -13.08 -31.74 -26.01
C SER A 263 -13.47 -31.30 -27.43
N LEU A 264 -12.71 -30.37 -28.01
CA LEU A 264 -12.94 -29.87 -29.37
C LEU A 264 -12.65 -30.95 -30.44
N GLU A 265 -11.57 -31.74 -30.25
CA GLU A 265 -11.24 -32.86 -31.15
C GLU A 265 -12.34 -33.92 -31.14
N LEU A 266 -12.80 -34.36 -29.96
CA LEU A 266 -13.87 -35.33 -29.80
C LEU A 266 -15.19 -34.82 -30.37
N TYR A 267 -15.49 -33.51 -30.18
CA TYR A 267 -16.67 -32.91 -30.79
C TYR A 267 -16.59 -32.89 -32.31
N LYS A 268 -15.46 -32.54 -32.89
CA LYS A 268 -15.24 -32.58 -34.35
C LYS A 268 -15.48 -33.97 -34.96
N GLN A 269 -15.11 -35.02 -34.22
CA GLN A 269 -15.31 -36.41 -34.59
C GLN A 269 -16.73 -36.93 -34.34
N GLY A 270 -17.58 -36.13 -33.69
CA GLY A 270 -18.95 -36.53 -33.30
C GLY A 270 -19.00 -37.50 -32.11
N LEU A 271 -17.90 -37.64 -31.37
CA LEU A 271 -17.74 -38.57 -30.22
C LEU A 271 -18.11 -37.90 -28.88
N SER A 272 -18.31 -36.61 -28.84
CA SER A 272 -18.64 -35.87 -27.63
C SER A 272 -19.70 -34.79 -27.93
N PRO A 273 -20.63 -34.53 -27.00
CA PRO A 273 -21.60 -33.45 -27.14
C PRO A 273 -20.91 -32.07 -27.04
N PHE A 274 -21.49 -31.07 -27.67
CA PHE A 274 -20.98 -29.68 -27.69
C PHE A 274 -20.87 -29.07 -26.29
N GLN A 275 -21.72 -29.53 -25.36
CA GLN A 275 -21.71 -29.05 -23.95
C GLN A 275 -20.30 -29.19 -23.32
N ASN A 276 -19.56 -30.27 -23.60
CA ASN A 276 -18.21 -30.45 -23.07
C ASN A 276 -17.22 -29.38 -23.58
N VAL A 277 -17.37 -28.93 -24.82
CA VAL A 277 -16.55 -27.83 -25.37
C VAL A 277 -16.90 -26.52 -24.67
N LEU A 278 -18.20 -26.22 -24.46
CA LEU A 278 -18.64 -25.02 -23.75
C LEU A 278 -18.13 -24.97 -22.33
N ASP A 279 -18.22 -26.07 -21.61
CA ASP A 279 -17.79 -26.17 -20.21
C ASP A 279 -16.25 -26.01 -20.12
N ALA A 280 -15.51 -26.62 -21.05
CA ALA A 280 -14.07 -26.45 -21.16
C ALA A 280 -13.66 -24.99 -21.45
N GLN A 281 -14.37 -24.31 -22.37
CA GLN A 281 -14.13 -22.88 -22.68
C GLN A 281 -14.37 -21.96 -21.47
N ARG A 282 -15.50 -22.16 -20.77
CA ARG A 282 -15.83 -21.38 -19.58
C ARG A 282 -14.82 -21.60 -18.47
N SER A 283 -14.44 -22.87 -18.24
CA SER A 283 -13.48 -23.22 -17.22
C SER A 283 -12.10 -22.66 -17.52
N LEU A 284 -11.63 -22.75 -18.76
CA LEU A 284 -10.33 -22.22 -19.16
C LEU A 284 -10.26 -20.70 -18.96
N LEU A 285 -11.26 -19.94 -19.42
CA LEU A 285 -11.34 -18.49 -19.18
C LEU A 285 -11.27 -18.17 -17.67
N SER A 286 -12.03 -18.93 -16.84
CA SER A 286 -11.99 -18.76 -15.39
C SER A 286 -10.60 -19.03 -14.80
N TYR A 287 -9.92 -20.10 -15.25
CA TYR A 287 -8.58 -20.47 -14.76
C TYR A 287 -7.51 -19.45 -15.16
N GLU A 288 -7.58 -18.92 -16.39
CA GLU A 288 -6.67 -17.90 -16.86
C GLU A 288 -6.85 -16.59 -16.10
N ASN A 289 -8.09 -16.14 -15.85
CA ASN A 289 -8.36 -14.96 -15.04
C ASN A 289 -7.88 -15.14 -13.59
N GLN A 290 -8.17 -16.31 -12.98
CA GLN A 290 -7.68 -16.61 -11.61
C GLN A 290 -6.16 -16.58 -11.53
N LEU A 291 -5.46 -17.06 -12.56
CA LEU A 291 -4.00 -17.03 -12.60
C LEU A 291 -3.48 -15.59 -12.67
N VAL A 292 -4.04 -14.74 -13.53
CA VAL A 292 -3.67 -13.31 -13.64
C VAL A 292 -3.90 -12.59 -12.32
N GLN A 293 -5.06 -12.77 -11.70
CA GLN A 293 -5.39 -12.19 -10.39
C GLN A 293 -4.45 -12.69 -9.28
N ALA A 294 -4.10 -13.98 -9.28
CA ALA A 294 -3.16 -14.52 -8.30
C ALA A 294 -1.75 -13.93 -8.48
N GLN A 295 -1.31 -13.68 -9.72
CA GLN A 295 -0.04 -13.01 -10.01
C GLN A 295 -0.05 -11.55 -9.55
N GLY A 296 -1.10 -10.79 -9.85
CA GLY A 296 -1.28 -9.42 -9.36
C GLY A 296 -1.28 -9.36 -7.83
N ASN A 297 -2.08 -10.22 -7.19
CA ASN A 297 -2.14 -10.31 -5.72
C ASN A 297 -0.79 -10.67 -5.11
N SER A 298 -0.01 -11.59 -5.70
CA SER A 298 1.32 -11.93 -5.19
C SER A 298 2.27 -10.74 -5.19
N LEU A 299 2.24 -9.91 -6.22
CA LEU A 299 3.03 -8.67 -6.27
C LEU A 299 2.56 -7.64 -5.25
N LEU A 300 1.25 -7.53 -5.01
CA LEU A 300 0.70 -6.68 -3.95
C LEU A 300 1.14 -7.15 -2.56
N GLN A 301 1.16 -8.47 -2.31
CA GLN A 301 1.68 -9.04 -1.06
C GLN A 301 3.18 -8.76 -0.90
N LEU A 302 3.95 -8.82 -1.98
CA LEU A 302 5.37 -8.46 -1.98
C LEU A 302 5.59 -7.00 -1.58
N ILE A 303 4.84 -6.06 -2.18
CA ILE A 303 4.90 -4.64 -1.83
C ILE A 303 4.49 -4.41 -0.37
N THR A 304 3.44 -5.10 0.10
CA THR A 304 3.00 -5.04 1.49
C THR A 304 4.09 -5.53 2.43
N LEU A 305 4.80 -6.59 2.06
CA LEU A 305 5.94 -7.09 2.83
C LEU A 305 7.09 -6.09 2.87
N TYR A 306 7.44 -5.47 1.75
CA TYR A 306 8.44 -4.39 1.72
C TYR A 306 8.06 -3.24 2.66
N LYS A 307 6.79 -2.81 2.65
CA LYS A 307 6.28 -1.80 3.58
C LYS A 307 6.40 -2.25 5.04
N ALA A 308 5.98 -3.49 5.34
CA ALA A 308 6.01 -4.03 6.71
C ALA A 308 7.44 -4.16 7.27
N LEU A 309 8.43 -4.39 6.42
CA LEU A 309 9.85 -4.41 6.79
C LEU A 309 10.48 -3.02 6.95
N GLY A 310 9.71 -1.96 6.85
CA GLY A 310 10.23 -0.60 6.92
C GLY A 310 10.94 -0.17 5.63
N GLY A 311 10.53 -0.75 4.51
CA GLY A 311 11.14 -0.79 3.20
C GLY A 311 11.84 0.44 2.70
N GLY A 312 13.08 0.21 2.27
CA GLY A 312 13.67 0.72 1.04
C GLY A 312 13.97 2.21 0.89
N TRP A 313 13.80 3.01 1.91
CA TRP A 313 14.14 4.42 1.88
C TRP A 313 15.57 4.61 2.43
N GLN A 314 16.55 4.25 1.64
CA GLN A 314 17.90 4.79 1.78
C GLN A 314 17.98 6.01 0.87
N GLU A 315 18.24 7.17 1.49
CA GLU A 315 18.76 8.33 0.78
C GLU A 315 20.07 7.99 0.09
#